data_a3a71402c9d0e682f9b5f03de7c915a1
#
_entry.id   a3a71402c9d0e682f9b5f03de7c915a1
#
_cell.length_a   1.000
_cell.length_b   1.000
_cell.length_c   1.000
_cell.angle_alpha   90.00
_cell.angle_beta   90.00
_cell.angle_gamma   90.00
#
_symmetry.space_group_name_H-M   'P 1'
#
loop_
_entity.id
_entity.type
_entity.pdbx_description
1 polymer ?
#
loop_
_entity_poly.entity_id
_entity_poly.type
_entity_poly.pdbx_seq_one_letter_code
_entity_poly.pdbx_strand_id
1 'polypeptide(L)'
;VLEDIKYEGVANFDMKYDERDGEYKLFEINLRQGRSSYFVTLNGFNLAKYFVDDLVEDTPFDGNTLFGRGSKLWLEIPKSIFLDYVAEGTDKETGKLMLKSGDWGTTLEYSKDMNPLRWLMIRHMFSIYKKSYAKYFTKKGELK
;
A
#
# COMPACT_ATOMS: atom_id res chain seq x y z
N VAL A 1 18.47 6.43 -15.78
CA VAL A 1 18.52 7.64 -14.93
C VAL A 1 19.15 7.34 -13.58
N LEU A 2 18.64 6.38 -12.77
CA LEU A 2 19.25 6.08 -11.46
C LEU A 2 20.64 5.47 -11.59
N GLU A 3 20.85 4.59 -12.54
CA GLU A 3 22.15 4.02 -12.87
C GLU A 3 23.17 5.09 -13.29
N ASP A 4 22.75 6.06 -14.10
CA ASP A 4 23.61 7.15 -14.59
C ASP A 4 24.18 8.02 -13.46
N ILE A 5 23.40 8.18 -12.38
CA ILE A 5 23.82 8.92 -11.17
C ILE A 5 24.39 7.99 -10.10
N LYS A 6 24.53 6.70 -10.39
CA LYS A 6 25.02 5.67 -9.44
C LYS A 6 24.25 5.69 -8.12
N TYR A 7 22.94 5.84 -8.20
CA TYR A 7 22.10 5.84 -7.01
C TYR A 7 21.96 4.41 -6.46
N GLU A 8 22.28 4.26 -5.20
CA GLU A 8 22.07 3.04 -4.42
C GLU A 8 21.00 3.30 -3.34
N GLY A 9 20.05 2.38 -3.20
CA GLY A 9 18.98 2.49 -2.21
C GLY A 9 17.57 2.31 -2.76
N VAL A 10 16.61 2.70 -1.96
CA VAL A 10 15.17 2.54 -2.28
C VAL A 10 14.67 3.71 -3.11
N ALA A 11 14.04 3.42 -4.23
CA ALA A 11 13.34 4.41 -5.04
C ALA A 11 11.88 4.02 -5.26
N ASN A 12 11.01 5.02 -5.33
CA ASN A 12 9.60 4.88 -5.68
C ASN A 12 9.30 5.72 -6.92
N PHE A 13 8.69 5.08 -7.91
CA PHE A 13 8.31 5.70 -9.18
C PHE A 13 6.80 5.90 -9.20
N ASP A 14 6.36 7.15 -9.27
CA ASP A 14 4.95 7.48 -9.44
C ASP A 14 4.63 7.60 -10.93
N MET A 15 3.84 6.65 -11.42
CA MET A 15 3.51 6.50 -12.84
C MET A 15 1.99 6.41 -13.03
N LYS A 16 1.53 6.85 -14.18
CA LYS A 16 0.13 6.70 -14.61
C LYS A 16 0.07 6.15 -16.01
N TYR A 17 -0.81 5.19 -16.22
CA TYR A 17 -1.13 4.69 -17.55
C TYR A 17 -1.96 5.73 -18.31
N ASP A 18 -1.55 6.06 -19.53
CA ASP A 18 -2.27 6.95 -20.43
C ASP A 18 -3.00 6.12 -21.49
N GLU A 19 -4.32 6.04 -21.38
CA GLU A 19 -5.16 5.26 -22.30
C GLU A 19 -5.13 5.78 -23.75
N ARG A 20 -4.67 7.02 -23.96
CA ARG A 20 -4.64 7.65 -25.28
C ARG A 20 -3.54 7.08 -26.18
N ASP A 21 -2.44 6.68 -25.60
CA ASP A 21 -1.29 6.12 -26.32
C ASP A 21 -0.84 4.74 -25.80
N GLY A 22 -1.46 4.25 -24.74
CA GLY A 22 -1.15 2.95 -24.15
C GLY A 22 0.17 2.89 -23.37
N GLU A 23 0.71 4.03 -22.95
CA GLU A 23 2.00 4.11 -22.30
C GLU A 23 1.90 4.54 -20.82
N TYR A 24 2.87 4.12 -20.01
CA TYR A 24 3.04 4.63 -18.65
C TYR A 24 3.85 5.92 -18.66
N LYS A 25 3.26 6.99 -18.13
CA LYS A 25 3.91 8.29 -17.96
C LYS A 25 4.46 8.43 -16.56
N LEU A 26 5.74 8.71 -16.44
CA LEU A 26 6.42 8.97 -15.18
C LEU A 26 6.12 10.40 -14.71
N PHE A 27 5.71 10.56 -13.46
CA PHE A 27 5.47 11.87 -12.84
C PHE A 27 6.59 12.27 -11.90
N GLU A 28 7.04 11.32 -11.07
CA GLU A 28 7.97 11.63 -10.00
C GLU A 28 8.81 10.40 -9.67
N ILE A 29 10.07 10.64 -9.29
CA ILE A 29 10.96 9.64 -8.69
C ILE A 29 11.27 10.12 -7.27
N ASN A 30 10.84 9.36 -6.28
CA ASN A 30 11.15 9.60 -4.88
C ASN A 30 12.28 8.67 -4.44
N LEU A 31 13.41 9.24 -4.01
CA LEU A 31 14.56 8.48 -3.52
C LEU A 31 14.35 8.04 -2.07
N ARG A 32 13.25 7.38 -1.82
CA ARG A 32 12.80 6.84 -0.53
C ARG A 32 11.71 5.80 -0.73
N GLN A 33 11.46 5.04 0.31
CA GLN A 33 10.30 4.14 0.34
C GLN A 33 8.99 4.95 0.25
N GLY A 34 8.10 4.55 -0.64
CA GLY A 34 6.76 5.13 -0.77
C GLY A 34 5.87 4.79 0.44
N ARG A 35 4.92 5.66 0.78
CA ARG A 35 3.94 5.38 1.86
C ARG A 35 3.11 4.14 1.57
N SER A 36 2.81 3.90 0.29
CA SER A 36 2.03 2.75 -0.17
C SER A 36 2.83 1.45 -0.25
N SER A 37 4.16 1.48 -0.04
CA SER A 37 5.03 0.30 -0.25
C SER A 37 4.73 -0.89 0.66
N TYR A 38 3.89 -0.73 1.67
CA TYR A 38 3.55 -1.84 2.55
C TYR A 38 2.84 -3.00 1.83
N PHE A 39 2.16 -2.75 0.72
CA PHE A 39 1.57 -3.84 -0.07
C PHE A 39 2.64 -4.84 -0.54
N VAL A 40 3.85 -4.38 -0.82
CA VAL A 40 5.00 -5.23 -1.19
C VAL A 40 5.41 -6.11 -0.01
N THR A 41 5.55 -5.50 1.19
CA THR A 41 5.84 -6.23 2.43
C THR A 41 4.74 -7.25 2.77
N LEU A 42 3.48 -6.87 2.60
CA LEU A 42 2.33 -7.74 2.84
C LEU A 42 2.33 -8.97 1.93
N ASN A 43 2.87 -8.85 0.73
CA ASN A 43 3.03 -9.94 -0.24
C ASN A 43 4.38 -10.68 -0.13
N GLY A 44 5.11 -10.51 0.98
CA GLY A 44 6.27 -11.33 1.33
C GLY A 44 7.63 -10.67 1.12
N PHE A 45 7.69 -9.45 0.61
CA PHE A 45 8.94 -8.73 0.33
C PHE A 45 9.11 -7.53 1.26
N ASN A 46 9.77 -7.74 2.37
CA ASN A 46 10.05 -6.66 3.31
C ASN A 46 11.18 -5.75 2.78
N LEU A 47 10.82 -4.61 2.20
CA LEU A 47 11.78 -3.65 1.63
C LEU A 47 12.81 -3.17 2.66
N ALA A 48 12.40 -2.96 3.92
CA ALA A 48 13.33 -2.56 4.97
C ALA A 48 14.40 -3.65 5.25
N LYS A 49 14.02 -4.93 5.14
CA LYS A 49 14.97 -6.02 5.29
C LYS A 49 16.02 -6.00 4.18
N TYR A 50 15.62 -5.86 2.93
CA TYR A 50 16.57 -5.76 1.81
C TYR A 50 17.56 -4.62 1.99
N PHE A 51 17.07 -3.48 2.46
CA PHE A 51 17.92 -2.33 2.74
C PHE A 51 18.94 -2.59 3.86
N VAL A 52 18.54 -3.30 4.91
CA VAL A 52 19.44 -3.70 6.00
C VAL A 52 20.43 -4.75 5.52
N ASP A 53 19.97 -5.76 4.80
CA ASP A 53 20.83 -6.82 4.26
C ASP A 53 21.95 -6.23 3.37
N ASP A 54 21.61 -5.27 2.51
CA ASP A 54 22.55 -4.64 1.59
C ASP A 54 23.51 -3.66 2.29
N LEU A 55 22.99 -2.72 3.07
CA LEU A 55 23.79 -1.60 3.60
C LEU A 55 24.39 -1.83 4.99
N VAL A 56 23.91 -2.81 5.74
CA VAL A 56 24.36 -3.06 7.12
C VAL A 56 25.01 -4.43 7.27
N GLU A 57 24.40 -5.45 6.70
CA GLU A 57 24.85 -6.84 6.83
C GLU A 57 25.82 -7.24 5.69
N ASP A 58 26.08 -6.35 4.74
CA ASP A 58 26.94 -6.59 3.58
C ASP A 58 26.60 -7.92 2.87
N THR A 59 25.31 -8.23 2.81
CA THR A 59 24.79 -9.41 2.13
C THR A 59 24.44 -9.07 0.71
N PRO A 60 25.24 -9.46 -0.27
CA PRO A 60 25.03 -9.04 -1.66
C PRO A 60 23.72 -9.59 -2.20
N PHE A 61 22.97 -8.73 -2.87
CA PHE A 61 21.81 -9.14 -3.65
C PHE A 61 22.29 -9.89 -4.91
N ASP A 62 21.67 -11.01 -5.23
CA ASP A 62 22.07 -11.86 -6.36
C ASP A 62 21.74 -11.27 -7.74
N GLY A 63 21.19 -10.07 -7.79
CA GLY A 63 20.80 -9.35 -9.01
C GLY A 63 19.54 -9.85 -9.70
N ASN A 64 18.87 -10.88 -9.16
CA ASN A 64 17.64 -11.40 -9.75
C ASN A 64 16.43 -10.51 -9.40
N THR A 65 15.63 -10.16 -10.39
CA THR A 65 14.37 -9.47 -10.16
C THR A 65 13.38 -10.38 -9.45
N LEU A 66 12.91 -9.97 -8.29
CA LEU A 66 11.91 -10.70 -7.53
C LEU A 66 10.50 -10.23 -7.89
N PHE A 67 9.65 -11.17 -8.28
CA PHE A 67 8.26 -10.90 -8.59
C PHE A 67 7.36 -11.40 -7.46
N GLY A 68 6.49 -10.52 -6.95
CA GLY A 68 5.45 -10.90 -6.01
C GLY A 68 4.45 -11.85 -6.66
N ARG A 69 4.22 -13.00 -6.05
CA ARG A 69 3.23 -13.99 -6.51
C ARG A 69 1.97 -13.99 -5.64
N GLY A 70 1.97 -13.22 -4.58
CA GLY A 70 0.84 -13.09 -3.67
C GLY A 70 -0.14 -12.02 -4.15
N SER A 71 -1.39 -12.18 -3.74
CA SER A 71 -2.43 -11.17 -3.92
C SER A 71 -3.09 -10.94 -2.58
N LYS A 72 -2.79 -9.82 -1.93
CA LYS A 72 -3.36 -9.44 -0.63
C LYS A 72 -3.91 -8.03 -0.68
N LEU A 73 -5.04 -7.83 -0.04
CA LEU A 73 -5.66 -6.53 0.09
C LEU A 73 -4.97 -5.71 1.19
N TRP A 74 -4.38 -4.59 0.81
CA TRP A 74 -3.86 -3.63 1.77
C TRP A 74 -4.87 -2.51 2.01
N LEU A 75 -5.19 -2.24 3.28
CA LEU A 75 -6.13 -1.20 3.69
C LEU A 75 -5.53 -0.30 4.76
N GLU A 76 -5.55 1.02 4.51
CA GLU A 76 -5.24 2.07 5.48
C GLU A 76 -6.51 2.75 6.02
N ILE A 77 -7.67 2.25 5.64
CA ILE A 77 -8.99 2.74 6.02
C ILE A 77 -9.79 1.63 6.72
N PRO A 78 -10.81 1.95 7.52
CA PRO A 78 -11.72 0.94 8.07
C PRO A 78 -12.34 0.07 6.98
N LYS A 79 -12.45 -1.23 7.23
CA LYS A 79 -13.12 -2.18 6.31
C LYS A 79 -14.52 -1.71 5.90
N SER A 80 -15.26 -1.06 6.82
CA SER A 80 -16.58 -0.52 6.52
C SER A 80 -16.56 0.57 5.44
N ILE A 81 -15.51 1.39 5.37
CA ILE A 81 -15.37 2.38 4.30
C ILE A 81 -15.13 1.68 2.96
N PHE A 82 -14.27 0.67 2.91
CA PHE A 82 -14.09 -0.14 1.70
C PHE A 82 -15.41 -0.75 1.24
N LEU A 83 -16.15 -1.38 2.14
CA LEU A 83 -17.41 -2.06 1.81
C LEU A 83 -18.51 -1.08 1.36
N ASP A 84 -18.58 0.10 1.97
CA ASP A 84 -19.65 1.08 1.73
C ASP A 84 -19.38 1.98 0.51
N TYR A 85 -18.09 2.29 0.23
CA TYR A 85 -17.75 3.36 -0.71
C TYR A 85 -17.00 2.90 -1.97
N VAL A 86 -16.46 1.69 -2.00
CA VAL A 86 -15.91 1.15 -3.26
C VAL A 86 -17.06 0.81 -4.21
N ALA A 87 -16.94 1.23 -5.46
CA ALA A 87 -17.93 0.94 -6.49
C ALA A 87 -18.16 -0.57 -6.65
N GLU A 88 -19.38 -0.97 -6.99
CA GLU A 88 -19.67 -2.37 -7.26
C GLU A 88 -18.94 -2.83 -8.53
N GLY A 89 -18.36 -4.03 -8.46
CA GLY A 89 -17.58 -4.59 -9.55
C GLY A 89 -16.64 -5.69 -9.08
N THR A 90 -15.89 -6.25 -10.01
CA THR A 90 -14.97 -7.37 -9.77
C THR A 90 -13.98 -7.08 -8.65
N ASP A 91 -13.43 -5.87 -8.58
CA ASP A 91 -12.43 -5.48 -7.58
C ASP A 91 -13.01 -5.48 -6.17
N LYS A 92 -14.26 -4.98 -6.02
CA LYS A 92 -14.94 -5.02 -4.72
C LYS A 92 -15.25 -6.45 -4.28
N GLU A 93 -15.72 -7.29 -5.18
CA GLU A 93 -15.99 -8.70 -4.87
C GLU A 93 -14.68 -9.44 -4.51
N THR A 94 -13.61 -9.22 -5.25
CA THR A 94 -12.28 -9.77 -4.93
C THR A 94 -11.83 -9.31 -3.55
N GLY A 95 -11.94 -8.02 -3.25
CA GLY A 95 -11.61 -7.48 -1.94
C GLY A 95 -12.45 -8.05 -0.80
N LYS A 96 -13.76 -8.28 -1.02
CA LYS A 96 -14.62 -8.97 -0.04
C LYS A 96 -14.16 -10.40 0.24
N LEU A 97 -13.76 -11.14 -0.80
CA LEU A 97 -13.22 -12.48 -0.66
C LEU A 97 -11.91 -12.47 0.14
N MET A 98 -10.99 -11.55 -0.16
CA MET A 98 -9.74 -11.37 0.57
C MET A 98 -9.97 -11.00 2.04
N LEU A 99 -10.94 -10.14 2.34
CA LEU A 99 -11.32 -9.82 3.72
C LEU A 99 -11.85 -11.05 4.48
N LYS A 100 -12.60 -11.90 3.80
CA LYS A 100 -13.18 -13.13 4.37
C LYS A 100 -12.12 -14.21 4.58
N SER A 101 -11.20 -14.40 3.65
CA SER A 101 -10.12 -15.40 3.74
C SER A 101 -9.01 -14.99 4.71
N GLY A 102 -8.94 -13.71 5.11
CA GLY A 102 -7.83 -13.18 5.91
C GLY A 102 -6.63 -12.73 5.08
N ASP A 103 -6.73 -12.72 3.76
CA ASP A 103 -5.69 -12.25 2.84
C ASP A 103 -5.68 -10.72 2.70
N TRP A 104 -5.57 -10.06 3.82
CA TRP A 104 -5.51 -8.61 3.91
C TRP A 104 -4.60 -8.17 5.04
N GLY A 105 -4.18 -6.90 5.02
CA GLY A 105 -3.40 -6.31 6.09
C GLY A 105 -3.43 -4.79 6.08
N THR A 106 -2.88 -4.20 7.14
CA THR A 106 -2.76 -2.76 7.32
C THR A 106 -1.45 -2.43 8.00
N THR A 107 -0.87 -1.27 7.71
CA THR A 107 0.30 -0.74 8.43
C THR A 107 -0.05 -0.21 9.82
N LEU A 108 -1.33 0.01 10.09
CA LEU A 108 -1.79 0.67 11.32
C LEU A 108 -1.81 -0.27 12.53
N GLU A 109 -2.02 -1.56 12.30
CA GLU A 109 -2.20 -2.56 13.35
C GLU A 109 -1.08 -3.60 13.32
N TYR A 110 -0.04 -3.39 14.14
CA TYR A 110 1.03 -4.35 14.35
C TYR A 110 0.98 -4.86 15.79
N SER A 111 0.83 -6.16 15.96
CA SER A 111 0.56 -6.78 17.26
C SER A 111 1.64 -6.49 18.32
N LYS A 112 2.92 -6.40 17.91
CA LYS A 112 4.04 -6.14 18.83
C LYS A 112 4.14 -4.66 19.25
N ASP A 113 3.46 -3.76 18.55
CA ASP A 113 3.47 -2.31 18.78
C ASP A 113 2.12 -1.81 19.30
N MET A 114 1.13 -2.69 19.38
CA MET A 114 -0.21 -2.35 19.82
C MET A 114 -0.29 -2.20 21.34
N ASN A 115 -0.61 -0.99 21.79
CA ASN A 115 -0.91 -0.68 23.19
C ASN A 115 -2.26 0.07 23.27
N PRO A 116 -2.86 0.24 24.47
CA PRO A 116 -4.17 0.86 24.61
C PRO A 116 -4.26 2.28 24.02
N LEU A 117 -3.20 3.09 24.19
CA LEU A 117 -3.16 4.44 23.64
C LEU A 117 -3.15 4.44 22.12
N ARG A 118 -2.30 3.63 21.51
CA ARG A 118 -2.25 3.46 20.06
C ARG A 118 -3.59 2.97 19.50
N TRP A 119 -4.20 2.01 20.17
CA TRP A 119 -5.52 1.51 19.78
C TRP A 119 -6.59 2.62 19.80
N LEU A 120 -6.62 3.45 20.84
CA LEU A 120 -7.53 4.60 20.91
C LEU A 120 -7.27 5.62 19.81
N MET A 121 -6.00 5.91 19.51
CA MET A 121 -5.62 6.82 18.42
C MET A 121 -6.09 6.30 17.06
N ILE A 122 -5.89 5.03 16.76
CA ILE A 122 -6.35 4.40 15.51
C ILE A 122 -7.87 4.47 15.40
N ARG A 123 -8.60 4.15 16.47
CA ARG A 123 -10.06 4.25 16.48
C ARG A 123 -10.57 5.68 16.29
N HIS A 124 -9.90 6.66 16.90
CA HIS A 124 -10.21 8.06 16.70
C HIS A 124 -9.99 8.48 15.23
N MET A 125 -8.85 8.15 14.66
CA MET A 125 -8.54 8.39 13.25
C MET A 125 -9.58 7.73 12.32
N PHE A 126 -9.97 6.49 12.59
CA PHE A 126 -11.00 5.80 11.83
C PHE A 126 -12.37 6.48 11.92
N SER A 127 -12.69 7.06 13.07
CA SER A 127 -13.91 7.88 13.23
C SER A 127 -13.86 9.13 12.33
N ILE A 128 -12.72 9.81 12.27
CA ILE A 128 -12.52 10.96 11.36
C ILE A 128 -12.69 10.53 9.91
N TYR A 129 -12.08 9.42 9.48
CA TYR A 129 -12.23 8.91 8.11
C TYR A 129 -13.68 8.62 7.76
N LYS A 130 -14.43 7.95 8.64
CA LYS A 130 -15.87 7.69 8.43
C LYS A 130 -16.68 8.96 8.23
N LYS A 131 -16.42 9.99 9.04
CA LYS A 131 -17.09 11.30 8.94
C LYS A 131 -16.73 12.00 7.62
N SER A 132 -15.47 11.97 7.23
CA SER A 132 -14.98 12.57 5.97
C SER A 132 -15.61 11.89 4.76
N TYR A 133 -15.61 10.57 4.71
CA TYR A 133 -16.24 9.82 3.62
C TYR A 133 -17.73 10.08 3.55
N ALA A 134 -18.44 10.07 4.67
CA ALA A 134 -19.86 10.39 4.71
C ALA A 134 -20.18 11.82 4.23
N LYS A 135 -19.25 12.76 4.43
CA LYS A 135 -19.40 14.15 4.00
C LYS A 135 -19.15 14.33 2.50
N TYR A 136 -18.11 13.73 1.95
CA TYR A 136 -17.63 14.05 0.61
C TYR A 136 -17.98 13.04 -0.46
N PHE A 137 -18.35 11.83 -0.10
CA PHE A 137 -18.64 10.76 -1.05
C PHE A 137 -20.05 10.20 -0.91
N THR A 138 -20.61 9.73 -2.02
CA THR A 138 -21.80 8.87 -2.00
C THR A 138 -21.36 7.43 -1.66
N LYS A 139 -22.32 6.59 -1.25
CA LYS A 139 -22.03 5.15 -1.04
C LYS A 139 -21.70 4.37 -2.33
N LYS A 140 -21.71 5.02 -3.49
CA LYS A 140 -21.23 4.46 -4.76
C LYS A 140 -19.82 4.90 -5.12
N GLY A 141 -19.13 5.63 -4.22
CA GLY A 141 -17.78 6.13 -4.44
C GLY A 141 -17.69 7.39 -5.29
N GLU A 142 -18.81 7.99 -5.65
CA GLU A 142 -18.85 9.26 -6.38
C GLU A 142 -18.69 10.44 -5.40
N LEU A 143 -18.09 11.53 -5.86
CA LEU A 143 -18.07 12.80 -5.12
C LEU A 143 -19.49 13.38 -5.00
N LYS A 144 -19.80 13.93 -3.84
CA LYS A 144 -21.05 14.66 -3.60
C LYS A 144 -20.99 16.06 -4.17
#